data_7c4a326ad5b3194c9a5d30bce07ffb2e
#
_entry.id   7c4a326ad5b3194c9a5d30bce07ffb2e
#
_cell.length_a   1.000
_cell.length_b   1.000
_cell.length_c   1.000
_cell.angle_alpha   90.00
_cell.angle_beta   90.00
_cell.angle_gamma   90.00
#
_symmetry.space_group_name_H-M   'P 1'
#
loop_
_entity.id
_entity.type
_entity.pdbx_description
1 polymer ?
#
loop_
_entity_poly.entity_id
_entity_poly.type
_entity_poly.pdbx_seq_one_letter_code
_entity_poly.pdbx_strand_id
1 'polypeptide(L)'
;MKYIVVLGDGMADRDIKELGNKTILDVAKKPNIDSLKGIMGMVKTVPDTLKPGSDVANLAVMGYNPLECYTGRSPLEAVSIGIKMKDSDVAIRCNLVTLSDEEDIKKRKMLDYSAGEISTDESKELIKAVEEVLGDSEFKFYPGISYRHCLIWDKGQTGLDLTPPHDISDRVIGEYLPNNDKIFNLMERSYDILKNHPVNIKRIKEGKNPANSIWLWGEGKKPRIDNFYKKTGLKGAVISAVDLIKGIGISAGMESIDVEGATGTLDTNYQGKLEAAKKTLLKDGNDFVYIHLEGPDECGHHGDTKGKILAVERIDERVVGPLCEALREANEDFAMLIMPDHPTPIETKTHSSDPVPFKIYRSNDEKEGAEVYSEKNAGKSGIFIEDGYTLLTKFINNDIQNL
;
A
#
# COMPACT_ATOMS: atom_id res chain seq x y z
N MET A 1 8.52 27.06 -0.46
CA MET A 1 7.86 26.15 -1.43
C MET A 1 7.50 24.86 -0.72
N LYS A 2 6.21 24.50 -0.71
CA LYS A 2 5.73 23.21 -0.17
C LYS A 2 5.48 22.25 -1.33
N TYR A 3 5.76 20.96 -1.13
CA TYR A 3 5.59 19.92 -2.13
C TYR A 3 4.56 18.91 -1.68
N ILE A 4 3.59 18.62 -2.51
CA ILE A 4 2.46 17.74 -2.20
C ILE A 4 2.34 16.68 -3.28
N VAL A 5 2.25 15.42 -2.89
CA VAL A 5 1.78 14.34 -3.75
C VAL A 5 0.39 13.94 -3.27
N VAL A 6 -0.60 14.06 -4.13
CA VAL A 6 -1.94 13.51 -3.91
C VAL A 6 -2.06 12.27 -4.77
N LEU A 7 -1.98 11.13 -4.12
CA LEU A 7 -2.05 9.83 -4.77
C LEU A 7 -3.44 9.24 -4.61
N GLY A 8 -4.15 9.11 -5.73
CA GLY A 8 -5.37 8.31 -5.80
C GLY A 8 -5.02 6.90 -6.25
N ASP A 9 -4.83 5.98 -5.29
CA ASP A 9 -4.45 4.60 -5.56
C ASP A 9 -5.41 3.95 -6.54
N GLY A 10 -4.87 3.33 -7.59
CA GLY A 10 -5.65 2.63 -8.59
C GLY A 10 -6.64 3.47 -9.39
N MET A 11 -6.61 4.82 -9.34
CA MET A 11 -7.67 5.65 -9.96
C MET A 11 -7.66 5.66 -11.48
N ALA A 12 -6.55 5.28 -12.13
CA ALA A 12 -6.51 5.10 -13.58
C ALA A 12 -7.30 3.86 -14.02
N ASP A 13 -7.82 3.91 -15.25
CA ASP A 13 -8.62 2.85 -15.83
C ASP A 13 -8.45 2.79 -17.35
N ARG A 14 -8.97 1.73 -17.94
CA ARG A 14 -9.15 1.59 -19.38
C ARG A 14 -10.50 2.15 -19.79
N ASP A 15 -10.73 2.24 -21.12
CA ASP A 15 -12.03 2.62 -21.66
C ASP A 15 -13.13 1.66 -21.23
N ILE A 16 -14.17 2.19 -20.57
CA ILE A 16 -15.30 1.42 -20.05
C ILE A 16 -16.49 1.58 -20.98
N LYS A 17 -17.00 0.48 -21.51
CA LYS A 17 -18.12 0.48 -22.49
C LYS A 17 -19.38 1.16 -21.96
N GLU A 18 -19.72 0.89 -20.69
CA GLU A 18 -20.88 1.44 -19.99
C GLU A 18 -20.80 2.96 -19.81
N LEU A 19 -19.61 3.52 -19.90
CA LEU A 19 -19.33 4.96 -19.85
C LEU A 19 -19.19 5.58 -21.26
N GLY A 20 -19.52 4.84 -22.31
CA GLY A 20 -19.39 5.31 -23.71
C GLY A 20 -17.95 5.33 -24.19
N ASN A 21 -17.15 4.35 -23.82
CA ASN A 21 -15.72 4.22 -24.09
C ASN A 21 -14.92 5.43 -23.54
N LYS A 22 -15.16 5.74 -22.30
CA LYS A 22 -14.43 6.73 -21.50
C LYS A 22 -13.85 6.09 -20.28
N THR A 23 -12.76 6.65 -19.74
CA THR A 23 -12.17 6.22 -18.49
C THR A 23 -12.90 6.82 -17.28
N ILE A 24 -12.57 6.36 -16.09
CA ILE A 24 -13.05 6.96 -14.83
C ILE A 24 -12.66 8.44 -14.76
N LEU A 25 -11.42 8.78 -15.13
CA LEU A 25 -10.92 10.16 -15.09
C LEU A 25 -11.57 11.07 -16.14
N ASP A 26 -12.07 10.52 -17.27
CA ASP A 26 -12.83 11.29 -18.25
C ASP A 26 -14.21 11.72 -17.74
N VAL A 27 -14.86 10.93 -16.88
CA VAL A 27 -16.25 11.15 -16.46
C VAL A 27 -16.40 11.73 -15.06
N ALA A 28 -15.44 11.50 -14.16
CA ALA A 28 -15.47 12.01 -12.79
C ALA A 28 -15.45 13.56 -12.79
N LYS A 29 -16.31 14.15 -11.98
CA LYS A 29 -16.35 15.61 -11.78
C LYS A 29 -15.24 16.02 -10.81
N LYS A 30 -14.20 16.62 -11.34
CA LYS A 30 -13.01 17.03 -10.60
C LYS A 30 -12.57 18.45 -10.96
N PRO A 31 -13.45 19.44 -10.76
CA PRO A 31 -13.21 20.82 -11.19
C PRO A 31 -11.97 21.46 -10.55
N ASN A 32 -11.61 21.08 -9.32
CA ASN A 32 -10.41 21.60 -8.66
C ASN A 32 -9.15 21.10 -9.38
N ILE A 33 -9.04 19.79 -9.64
CA ILE A 33 -7.91 19.19 -10.37
C ILE A 33 -7.86 19.74 -11.80
N ASP A 34 -8.99 19.80 -12.49
CA ASP A 34 -9.06 20.23 -13.89
C ASP A 34 -8.68 21.70 -14.05
N SER A 35 -9.02 22.56 -13.07
CA SER A 35 -8.69 23.99 -13.08
C SER A 35 -7.21 24.31 -12.84
N LEU A 36 -6.43 23.38 -12.28
CA LEU A 36 -5.01 23.59 -12.05
C LEU A 36 -4.26 23.69 -13.38
N LYS A 37 -3.73 24.89 -13.66
CA LYS A 37 -2.94 25.18 -14.86
C LYS A 37 -1.52 24.64 -14.71
N GLY A 38 -1.29 23.44 -15.19
CA GLY A 38 -0.06 22.70 -14.97
C GLY A 38 0.34 21.83 -16.15
N ILE A 39 1.36 21.03 -15.95
CA ILE A 39 1.89 20.07 -16.92
C ILE A 39 1.23 18.71 -16.67
N MET A 40 0.82 18.04 -17.75
CA MET A 40 0.36 16.64 -17.72
C MET A 40 1.27 15.77 -18.55
N GLY A 41 1.34 14.49 -18.20
CA GLY A 41 2.07 13.47 -18.96
C GLY A 41 1.69 12.07 -18.47
N MET A 42 2.30 11.08 -19.12
CA MET A 42 2.18 9.67 -18.76
C MET A 42 3.46 9.19 -18.11
N VAL A 43 3.35 8.27 -17.16
CA VAL A 43 4.50 7.70 -16.45
C VAL A 43 4.31 6.20 -16.23
N LYS A 44 5.38 5.43 -16.38
CA LYS A 44 5.42 4.01 -16.08
C LYS A 44 5.98 3.79 -14.67
N THR A 45 5.11 3.45 -13.75
CA THR A 45 5.45 3.26 -12.32
C THR A 45 5.86 1.83 -11.98
N VAL A 46 5.42 0.86 -12.81
CA VAL A 46 5.70 -0.56 -12.63
C VAL A 46 6.67 -1.02 -13.72
N PRO A 47 7.91 -1.45 -13.36
CA PRO A 47 8.84 -2.04 -14.32
C PRO A 47 8.31 -3.37 -14.88
N ASP A 48 8.63 -3.70 -16.16
CA ASP A 48 8.12 -4.90 -16.85
C ASP A 48 8.48 -6.23 -16.16
N THR A 49 9.54 -6.24 -15.38
CA THR A 49 10.03 -7.44 -14.68
C THR A 49 9.40 -7.67 -13.31
N LEU A 50 8.61 -6.72 -12.83
CA LEU A 50 7.90 -6.82 -11.55
C LEU A 50 6.39 -6.93 -11.77
N LYS A 51 5.73 -7.66 -10.86
CA LYS A 51 4.26 -7.70 -10.87
C LYS A 51 3.70 -6.36 -10.43
N PRO A 52 2.61 -5.89 -11.04
CA PRO A 52 1.93 -4.66 -10.62
C PRO A 52 1.37 -4.82 -9.20
N GLY A 53 1.60 -3.79 -8.39
CA GLY A 53 1.14 -3.72 -7.01
C GLY A 53 1.52 -2.39 -6.38
N SER A 54 0.76 -1.99 -5.36
CA SER A 54 0.98 -0.72 -4.66
C SER A 54 2.36 -0.62 -4.00
N ASP A 55 2.99 -1.74 -3.64
CA ASP A 55 4.36 -1.79 -3.13
C ASP A 55 5.40 -1.30 -4.16
N VAL A 56 5.37 -1.88 -5.35
CA VAL A 56 6.27 -1.54 -6.46
C VAL A 56 6.00 -0.13 -6.97
N ALA A 57 4.72 0.17 -7.23
CA ALA A 57 4.32 1.43 -7.83
C ALA A 57 4.56 2.63 -6.89
N ASN A 58 4.22 2.52 -5.60
CA ASN A 58 4.47 3.61 -4.64
C ASN A 58 5.96 3.82 -4.35
N LEU A 59 6.82 2.77 -4.41
CA LEU A 59 8.26 2.97 -4.39
C LEU A 59 8.70 3.88 -5.54
N ALA A 60 8.22 3.62 -6.76
CA ALA A 60 8.53 4.44 -7.92
C ALA A 60 8.01 5.88 -7.75
N VAL A 61 6.75 6.08 -7.34
CA VAL A 61 6.18 7.41 -7.13
C VAL A 61 6.92 8.20 -6.04
N MET A 62 7.38 7.52 -4.98
CA MET A 62 8.22 8.13 -3.93
C MET A 62 9.69 8.33 -4.35
N GLY A 63 10.01 8.06 -5.63
CA GLY A 63 11.32 8.36 -6.19
C GLY A 63 12.38 7.29 -5.96
N TYR A 64 12.01 6.07 -5.63
CA TYR A 64 12.93 4.94 -5.43
C TYR A 64 12.81 3.93 -6.55
N ASN A 65 13.94 3.47 -7.10
CA ASN A 65 13.94 2.45 -8.15
C ASN A 65 13.49 1.09 -7.56
N PRO A 66 12.30 0.57 -7.93
CA PRO A 66 11.82 -0.69 -7.39
C PRO A 66 12.73 -1.88 -7.68
N LEU A 67 13.44 -1.87 -8.84
CA LEU A 67 14.37 -2.93 -9.21
C LEU A 67 15.57 -3.04 -8.26
N GLU A 68 15.90 -1.96 -7.56
CA GLU A 68 17.05 -1.92 -6.64
C GLU A 68 16.65 -2.10 -5.19
N CYS A 69 15.48 -1.60 -4.80
CA CYS A 69 15.10 -1.50 -3.39
C CYS A 69 13.97 -2.45 -2.97
N TYR A 70 13.15 -2.96 -3.92
CA TYR A 70 12.06 -3.86 -3.57
C TYR A 70 12.58 -5.26 -3.24
N THR A 71 12.24 -5.76 -2.07
CA THR A 71 12.69 -7.07 -1.56
C THR A 71 11.52 -7.93 -1.12
N GLY A 72 10.29 -7.45 -1.30
CA GLY A 72 9.07 -8.08 -0.83
C GLY A 72 8.23 -7.13 0.03
N ARG A 73 6.97 -7.49 0.22
CA ARG A 73 6.00 -6.68 0.96
C ARG A 73 6.17 -6.76 2.48
N SER A 74 6.51 -7.95 2.99
CA SER A 74 6.58 -8.22 4.44
C SER A 74 7.50 -7.28 5.22
N PRO A 75 8.71 -6.93 4.75
CA PRO A 75 9.58 -6.03 5.49
C PRO A 75 9.04 -4.61 5.57
N LEU A 76 8.28 -4.15 4.59
CA LEU A 76 7.63 -2.84 4.64
C LEU A 76 6.51 -2.82 5.69
N GLU A 77 5.69 -3.87 5.72
CA GLU A 77 4.65 -4.03 6.74
C GLU A 77 5.25 -4.21 8.15
N ALA A 78 6.37 -4.93 8.28
CA ALA A 78 7.08 -5.06 9.55
C ALA A 78 7.55 -3.69 10.09
N VAL A 79 8.11 -2.85 9.24
CA VAL A 79 8.55 -1.50 9.64
C VAL A 79 7.37 -0.62 10.04
N SER A 80 6.22 -0.72 9.36
CA SER A 80 5.03 0.08 9.69
C SER A 80 4.47 -0.17 11.08
N ILE A 81 4.58 -1.40 11.58
CA ILE A 81 4.17 -1.75 12.95
C ILE A 81 5.28 -1.54 13.99
N GLY A 82 6.35 -0.82 13.62
CA GLY A 82 7.42 -0.40 14.53
C GLY A 82 8.55 -1.41 14.73
N ILE A 83 8.62 -2.48 13.95
CA ILE A 83 9.70 -3.46 14.03
C ILE A 83 10.98 -2.88 13.45
N LYS A 84 12.04 -2.88 14.25
CA LYS A 84 13.38 -2.46 13.82
C LYS A 84 14.13 -3.66 13.26
N MET A 85 14.16 -3.78 11.94
CA MET A 85 14.90 -4.83 11.23
C MET A 85 16.40 -4.50 11.13
N LYS A 86 17.25 -5.50 11.37
CA LYS A 86 18.66 -5.47 10.96
C LYS A 86 18.77 -5.78 9.46
N ASP A 87 19.89 -5.48 8.85
CA ASP A 87 20.13 -5.78 7.42
C ASP A 87 20.20 -7.29 7.13
N SER A 88 20.47 -8.10 8.14
CA SER A 88 20.48 -9.57 8.07
C SER A 88 19.11 -10.22 8.23
N ASP A 89 18.11 -9.48 8.74
CA ASP A 89 16.80 -10.02 9.04
C ASP A 89 15.97 -10.27 7.78
N VAL A 90 15.16 -11.32 7.85
CA VAL A 90 14.10 -11.60 6.89
C VAL A 90 12.77 -11.47 7.61
N ALA A 91 11.88 -10.63 7.08
CA ALA A 91 10.50 -10.56 7.52
C ALA A 91 9.64 -11.52 6.70
N ILE A 92 8.75 -12.23 7.36
CA ILE A 92 7.81 -13.18 6.75
C ILE A 92 6.42 -12.85 7.26
N ARG A 93 5.44 -12.73 6.38
CA ARG A 93 4.04 -12.59 6.82
C ARG A 93 3.60 -13.85 7.54
N CYS A 94 2.91 -13.66 8.65
CA CYS A 94 2.41 -14.73 9.49
C CYS A 94 0.89 -14.55 9.64
N ASN A 95 0.10 -15.33 8.90
CA ASN A 95 -1.34 -15.33 9.08
C ASN A 95 -1.73 -16.34 10.15
N LEU A 96 -2.72 -15.98 10.97
CA LEU A 96 -3.50 -16.95 11.72
C LEU A 96 -4.58 -17.50 10.78
N VAL A 97 -4.61 -18.83 10.62
CA VAL A 97 -5.50 -19.52 9.68
C VAL A 97 -6.32 -20.60 10.35
N THR A 98 -7.38 -21.06 9.69
CA THR A 98 -8.12 -22.26 10.06
C THR A 98 -7.75 -23.41 9.14
N LEU A 99 -7.13 -24.42 9.69
CA LEU A 99 -6.89 -25.71 9.03
C LEU A 99 -7.89 -26.75 9.51
N SER A 100 -8.18 -27.73 8.66
CA SER A 100 -8.91 -28.93 9.05
C SER A 100 -8.07 -29.80 10.03
N ASP A 101 -8.68 -30.81 10.64
CA ASP A 101 -8.14 -31.51 11.83
C ASP A 101 -7.50 -32.87 11.52
N GLU A 102 -7.16 -33.18 10.26
CA GLU A 102 -6.40 -34.39 9.93
C GLU A 102 -5.07 -34.44 10.70
N GLU A 103 -4.70 -35.66 11.16
CA GLU A 103 -3.45 -35.87 11.90
C GLU A 103 -2.22 -35.48 11.07
N ASP A 104 -2.18 -35.93 9.83
CA ASP A 104 -1.10 -35.61 8.89
C ASP A 104 -1.30 -34.21 8.33
N ILE A 105 -0.39 -33.28 8.66
CA ILE A 105 -0.43 -31.89 8.17
C ILE A 105 -0.55 -31.81 6.65
N LYS A 106 0.06 -32.73 5.92
CA LYS A 106 0.01 -32.76 4.43
C LYS A 106 -1.38 -33.05 3.87
N LYS A 107 -2.28 -33.57 4.68
CA LYS A 107 -3.68 -33.88 4.29
C LYS A 107 -4.65 -32.80 4.73
N ARG A 108 -4.25 -31.89 5.60
CA ARG A 108 -5.10 -30.79 6.05
C ARG A 108 -5.50 -29.89 4.90
N LYS A 109 -6.66 -29.25 5.05
CA LYS A 109 -7.17 -28.25 4.10
C LYS A 109 -7.09 -26.87 4.71
N MET A 110 -6.82 -25.86 3.88
CA MET A 110 -6.99 -24.46 4.22
C MET A 110 -8.48 -24.12 4.22
N LEU A 111 -9.12 -24.14 5.38
CA LEU A 111 -10.56 -23.84 5.50
C LEU A 111 -10.82 -22.34 5.47
N ASP A 112 -9.90 -21.53 6.06
CA ASP A 112 -10.06 -20.08 6.11
C ASP A 112 -8.69 -19.42 6.35
N TYR A 113 -8.25 -18.60 5.42
CA TYR A 113 -6.96 -17.88 5.46
C TYR A 113 -6.92 -16.71 6.47
N SER A 114 -8.08 -16.31 7.01
CA SER A 114 -8.29 -15.20 7.94
C SER A 114 -8.79 -15.60 9.32
N ALA A 115 -9.05 -16.91 9.51
CA ALA A 115 -9.69 -17.46 10.69
C ALA A 115 -11.00 -16.72 11.05
N GLY A 116 -11.85 -16.45 10.02
CA GLY A 116 -13.12 -15.74 10.16
C GLY A 116 -12.94 -14.28 10.55
N GLU A 117 -11.95 -13.61 9.97
CA GLU A 117 -11.60 -12.21 10.30
C GLU A 117 -11.42 -12.03 11.82
N ILE A 118 -10.58 -12.88 12.43
CA ILE A 118 -10.37 -12.90 13.88
C ILE A 118 -10.06 -11.50 14.42
N SER A 119 -10.63 -11.17 15.60
CA SER A 119 -10.39 -9.87 16.22
C SER A 119 -8.92 -9.69 16.62
N THR A 120 -8.47 -8.44 16.61
CA THR A 120 -7.08 -8.10 16.96
C THR A 120 -6.73 -8.52 18.39
N ASP A 121 -7.66 -8.42 19.32
CA ASP A 121 -7.42 -8.79 20.73
C ASP A 121 -7.23 -10.31 20.88
N GLU A 122 -8.12 -11.11 20.28
CA GLU A 122 -8.01 -12.58 20.27
C GLU A 122 -6.72 -13.04 19.58
N SER A 123 -6.37 -12.43 18.46
CA SER A 123 -5.20 -12.80 17.68
C SER A 123 -3.88 -12.47 18.41
N LYS A 124 -3.83 -11.37 19.14
CA LYS A 124 -2.66 -11.00 19.95
C LYS A 124 -2.37 -12.04 21.04
N GLU A 125 -3.40 -12.59 21.69
CA GLU A 125 -3.23 -13.66 22.68
C GLU A 125 -2.65 -14.92 22.03
N LEU A 126 -3.14 -15.30 20.84
CA LEU A 126 -2.68 -16.47 20.11
C LEU A 126 -1.23 -16.33 19.64
N ILE A 127 -0.87 -15.18 19.06
CA ILE A 127 0.50 -14.92 18.61
C ILE A 127 1.47 -14.84 19.78
N LYS A 128 1.04 -14.33 20.94
CA LYS A 128 1.83 -14.37 22.15
C LYS A 128 2.12 -15.81 22.59
N ALA A 129 1.13 -16.70 22.54
CA ALA A 129 1.34 -18.12 22.85
C ALA A 129 2.30 -18.79 21.85
N VAL A 130 2.24 -18.42 20.56
CA VAL A 130 3.20 -18.87 19.54
C VAL A 130 4.61 -18.36 19.85
N GLU A 131 4.77 -17.07 20.17
CA GLU A 131 6.06 -16.47 20.54
C GLU A 131 6.67 -17.12 21.78
N GLU A 132 5.88 -17.39 22.82
CA GLU A 132 6.37 -18.02 24.06
C GLU A 132 6.93 -19.44 23.85
N VAL A 133 6.46 -20.18 22.84
CA VAL A 133 6.86 -21.59 22.60
C VAL A 133 7.81 -21.74 21.42
N LEU A 134 7.64 -20.95 20.36
CA LEU A 134 8.41 -21.04 19.11
C LEU A 134 9.41 -19.91 18.93
N GLY A 135 9.24 -18.80 19.67
CA GLY A 135 10.17 -17.68 19.64
C GLY A 135 11.49 -18.01 20.33
N ASP A 136 12.60 -17.55 19.75
CA ASP A 136 13.95 -17.73 20.29
C ASP A 136 14.90 -16.59 19.81
N SER A 137 16.20 -16.84 19.78
CA SER A 137 17.19 -15.89 19.26
C SER A 137 17.18 -15.78 17.73
N GLU A 138 16.64 -16.79 17.03
CA GLU A 138 16.58 -16.85 15.57
C GLU A 138 15.21 -16.36 15.05
N PHE A 139 14.12 -16.69 15.75
CA PHE A 139 12.75 -16.40 15.33
C PHE A 139 12.03 -15.54 16.36
N LYS A 140 11.37 -14.46 15.88
CA LYS A 140 10.53 -13.59 16.71
C LYS A 140 9.21 -13.29 16.04
N PHE A 141 8.10 -13.58 16.73
CA PHE A 141 6.76 -13.34 16.25
C PHE A 141 6.24 -12.02 16.81
N TYR A 142 5.71 -11.18 15.95
CA TYR A 142 5.16 -9.87 16.28
C TYR A 142 3.68 -9.82 15.94
N PRO A 143 2.82 -9.44 16.89
CA PRO A 143 1.39 -9.27 16.62
C PRO A 143 1.14 -8.05 15.75
N GLY A 144 0.24 -8.21 14.78
CA GLY A 144 -0.29 -7.15 13.95
C GLY A 144 -1.79 -6.95 14.19
N ILE A 145 -2.54 -6.76 13.12
CA ILE A 145 -4.00 -6.48 13.15
C ILE A 145 -4.77 -7.67 12.59
N SER A 146 -5.85 -8.07 13.27
CA SER A 146 -6.69 -9.20 12.90
C SER A 146 -5.84 -10.47 12.69
N TYR A 147 -5.96 -11.17 11.59
CA TYR A 147 -5.21 -12.39 11.28
C TYR A 147 -3.77 -12.16 10.77
N ARG A 148 -3.36 -10.90 10.56
CA ARG A 148 -2.08 -10.51 9.93
C ARG A 148 -1.04 -10.17 10.97
N HIS A 149 0.05 -10.94 10.99
CA HIS A 149 1.18 -10.81 11.90
C HIS A 149 2.49 -10.92 11.14
N CYS A 150 3.61 -10.78 11.85
CA CYS A 150 4.94 -10.83 11.24
C CYS A 150 5.85 -11.76 12.03
N LEU A 151 6.63 -12.58 11.31
CA LEU A 151 7.77 -13.30 11.81
C LEU A 151 9.04 -12.59 11.34
N ILE A 152 9.96 -12.31 12.25
CA ILE A 152 11.34 -11.89 11.94
C ILE A 152 12.27 -13.07 12.15
N TRP A 153 13.02 -13.40 11.11
CA TRP A 153 14.03 -14.45 11.10
C TRP A 153 15.43 -13.82 11.04
N ASP A 154 16.17 -13.86 12.17
CA ASP A 154 17.55 -13.34 12.22
C ASP A 154 18.45 -14.17 11.30
N LYS A 155 19.16 -13.48 10.40
CA LYS A 155 20.01 -14.12 9.36
C LYS A 155 19.25 -15.11 8.46
N GLY A 156 17.96 -14.87 8.26
CA GLY A 156 17.09 -15.73 7.48
C GLY A 156 17.45 -15.80 5.99
N GLN A 157 16.81 -16.76 5.32
CA GLN A 157 16.96 -16.98 3.87
C GLN A 157 15.72 -16.46 3.13
N THR A 158 15.90 -16.10 1.88
CA THR A 158 14.83 -15.76 0.93
C THR A 158 14.84 -16.76 -0.24
N GLY A 159 13.81 -16.75 -1.07
CA GLY A 159 13.63 -17.71 -2.15
C GLY A 159 13.08 -19.05 -1.66
N LEU A 160 12.15 -18.98 -0.72
CA LEU A 160 11.60 -20.16 -0.03
C LEU A 160 10.36 -20.77 -0.69
N ASP A 161 9.89 -20.22 -1.79
CA ASP A 161 8.67 -20.65 -2.50
C ASP A 161 7.46 -20.77 -1.56
N LEU A 162 7.16 -19.69 -0.85
CA LEU A 162 6.07 -19.61 0.11
C LEU A 162 4.76 -19.17 -0.56
N THR A 163 3.73 -20.01 -0.48
CA THR A 163 2.44 -19.76 -1.11
C THR A 163 1.52 -18.88 -0.26
N PRO A 164 0.89 -17.83 -0.81
CA PRO A 164 -0.12 -17.06 -0.10
C PRO A 164 -1.34 -17.92 0.31
N PRO A 165 -1.84 -17.84 1.54
CA PRO A 165 -2.91 -18.74 2.02
C PRO A 165 -4.26 -18.51 1.34
N HIS A 166 -4.51 -17.29 0.83
CA HIS A 166 -5.75 -16.99 0.10
C HIS A 166 -5.82 -17.62 -1.29
N ASP A 167 -4.67 -17.99 -1.87
CA ASP A 167 -4.61 -18.68 -3.18
C ASP A 167 -4.95 -20.16 -3.07
N ILE A 168 -4.98 -20.71 -1.86
CA ILE A 168 -5.18 -22.13 -1.59
C ILE A 168 -6.39 -22.42 -0.70
N SER A 169 -7.35 -21.51 -0.62
CA SER A 169 -8.61 -21.72 0.10
C SER A 169 -9.32 -23.00 -0.42
N ASP A 170 -9.83 -23.81 0.50
CA ASP A 170 -10.48 -25.11 0.29
C ASP A 170 -9.59 -26.21 -0.33
N ARG A 171 -8.27 -25.96 -0.47
CA ARG A 171 -7.32 -26.95 -1.01
C ARG A 171 -6.59 -27.70 0.10
N VAL A 172 -6.16 -28.93 -0.23
CA VAL A 172 -5.21 -29.68 0.61
C VAL A 172 -3.85 -28.98 0.57
N ILE A 173 -3.27 -28.71 1.75
CA ILE A 173 -2.09 -27.86 1.85
C ILE A 173 -0.76 -28.56 1.55
N GLY A 174 -0.73 -29.89 1.40
CA GLY A 174 0.49 -30.68 1.30
C GLY A 174 1.47 -30.25 0.21
N GLU A 175 0.96 -29.84 -0.97
CA GLU A 175 1.77 -29.37 -2.11
C GLU A 175 2.26 -27.91 -1.94
N TYR A 176 1.70 -27.19 -0.99
CA TYR A 176 1.98 -25.76 -0.76
C TYR A 176 2.80 -25.51 0.51
N LEU A 177 3.22 -26.59 1.20
CA LEU A 177 4.07 -26.49 2.37
C LEU A 177 5.49 -26.08 1.95
N PRO A 178 6.19 -25.29 2.78
CA PRO A 178 7.51 -24.76 2.44
C PRO A 178 8.58 -25.86 2.32
N ASN A 179 9.50 -25.70 1.39
CA ASN A 179 10.68 -26.57 1.24
C ASN A 179 11.75 -26.38 2.31
N ASN A 180 11.55 -25.48 3.26
CA ASN A 180 12.49 -25.19 4.32
C ASN A 180 12.04 -25.84 5.62
N ASP A 181 12.85 -26.75 6.16
CA ASP A 181 12.52 -27.54 7.37
C ASP A 181 12.23 -26.66 8.59
N LYS A 182 12.93 -25.53 8.76
CA LYS A 182 12.71 -24.63 9.90
C LYS A 182 11.35 -23.97 9.81
N ILE A 183 11.01 -23.42 8.64
CA ILE A 183 9.72 -22.75 8.41
C ILE A 183 8.57 -23.76 8.48
N PHE A 184 8.74 -24.93 7.87
CA PHE A 184 7.78 -26.04 7.98
C PHE A 184 7.53 -26.42 9.45
N ASN A 185 8.59 -26.62 10.24
CA ASN A 185 8.50 -27.00 11.65
C ASN A 185 7.74 -25.94 12.49
N LEU A 186 7.96 -24.66 12.24
CA LEU A 186 7.20 -23.59 12.90
C LEU A 186 5.69 -23.70 12.60
N MET A 187 5.33 -23.91 11.33
CA MET A 187 3.93 -24.06 10.93
C MET A 187 3.30 -25.34 11.54
N GLU A 188 3.98 -26.46 11.47
CA GLU A 188 3.48 -27.74 12.00
C GLU A 188 3.26 -27.65 13.52
N ARG A 189 4.26 -27.19 14.28
CA ARG A 189 4.18 -27.09 15.75
C ARG A 189 3.16 -26.05 16.22
N SER A 190 2.89 -25.02 15.44
CA SER A 190 1.90 -24.01 15.80
C SER A 190 0.50 -24.59 16.00
N TYR A 191 0.16 -25.61 15.24
CA TYR A 191 -1.13 -26.29 15.38
C TYR A 191 -1.31 -26.92 16.76
N ASP A 192 -0.29 -27.57 17.31
CA ASP A 192 -0.37 -28.17 18.64
C ASP A 192 -0.50 -27.12 19.77
N ILE A 193 0.08 -25.94 19.57
CA ILE A 193 -0.04 -24.83 20.49
C ILE A 193 -1.44 -24.22 20.44
N LEU A 194 -1.98 -24.05 19.25
CA LEU A 194 -3.17 -23.25 19.01
C LEU A 194 -4.49 -24.02 19.06
N LYS A 195 -4.51 -25.27 18.61
CA LYS A 195 -5.76 -26.08 18.51
C LYS A 195 -6.59 -26.11 19.78
N ASN A 196 -5.95 -26.19 20.96
CA ASN A 196 -6.61 -26.27 22.25
C ASN A 196 -6.47 -24.99 23.09
N HIS A 197 -6.02 -23.89 22.50
CA HIS A 197 -5.89 -22.63 23.21
C HIS A 197 -7.26 -22.13 23.69
N PRO A 198 -7.38 -21.53 24.89
CA PRO A 198 -8.66 -21.07 25.43
C PRO A 198 -9.46 -20.15 24.49
N VAL A 199 -8.77 -19.28 23.76
CA VAL A 199 -9.39 -18.41 22.71
C VAL A 199 -10.10 -19.28 21.67
N ASN A 200 -9.44 -20.31 21.14
CA ASN A 200 -10.00 -21.18 20.10
C ASN A 200 -11.13 -22.06 20.64
N ILE A 201 -11.01 -22.55 21.87
CA ILE A 201 -12.12 -23.28 22.52
C ILE A 201 -13.37 -22.40 22.65
N LYS A 202 -13.18 -21.14 23.02
CA LYS A 202 -14.27 -20.16 23.09
C LYS A 202 -14.87 -19.90 21.71
N ARG A 203 -14.03 -19.65 20.69
CA ARG A 203 -14.47 -19.40 19.31
C ARG A 203 -15.29 -20.54 18.75
N ILE A 204 -14.85 -21.80 18.95
CA ILE A 204 -15.60 -23.00 18.52
C ILE A 204 -16.97 -23.06 19.22
N LYS A 205 -17.04 -22.80 20.52
CA LYS A 205 -18.31 -22.76 21.25
C LYS A 205 -19.27 -21.68 20.74
N GLU A 206 -18.73 -20.60 20.22
CA GLU A 206 -19.48 -19.49 19.62
C GLU A 206 -19.80 -19.71 18.13
N GLY A 207 -19.44 -20.87 17.55
CA GLY A 207 -19.66 -21.18 16.14
C GLY A 207 -18.75 -20.41 15.18
N LYS A 208 -17.62 -19.88 15.68
CA LYS A 208 -16.61 -19.16 14.89
C LYS A 208 -15.49 -20.10 14.47
N ASN A 209 -14.84 -19.80 13.36
CA ASN A 209 -13.65 -20.52 12.89
C ASN A 209 -12.49 -20.36 13.90
N PRO A 210 -11.85 -21.46 14.38
CA PRO A 210 -10.67 -21.37 15.22
C PRO A 210 -9.46 -20.91 14.41
N ALA A 211 -8.61 -20.09 14.99
CA ALA A 211 -7.30 -19.75 14.45
C ALA A 211 -6.28 -20.78 14.93
N ASN A 212 -6.31 -22.00 14.37
CA ASN A 212 -5.64 -23.17 14.90
C ASN A 212 -4.23 -23.42 14.34
N SER A 213 -3.75 -22.58 13.44
CA SER A 213 -2.40 -22.68 12.89
C SER A 213 -1.88 -21.31 12.45
N ILE A 214 -0.55 -21.17 12.35
CA ILE A 214 0.05 -20.08 11.59
C ILE A 214 0.31 -20.52 10.15
N TRP A 215 0.30 -19.56 9.22
CA TRP A 215 0.73 -19.75 7.84
C TRP A 215 1.74 -18.68 7.46
N LEU A 216 2.94 -19.12 7.08
CA LEU A 216 4.09 -18.25 6.80
C LEU A 216 4.25 -18.07 5.29
N TRP A 217 4.36 -16.80 4.81
CA TRP A 217 4.44 -16.50 3.38
C TRP A 217 4.99 -15.10 3.10
N GLY A 218 5.41 -14.86 1.86
CA GLY A 218 5.76 -13.52 1.38
C GLY A 218 7.00 -12.95 2.07
N GLU A 219 8.06 -13.72 2.15
CA GLU A 219 9.31 -13.31 2.79
C GLU A 219 10.02 -12.16 2.05
N GLY A 220 10.82 -11.40 2.78
CA GLY A 220 11.67 -10.35 2.22
C GLY A 220 12.72 -9.84 3.20
N LYS A 221 13.83 -9.35 2.67
CA LYS A 221 14.87 -8.66 3.44
C LYS A 221 14.48 -7.21 3.68
N LYS A 222 15.10 -6.56 4.66
CA LYS A 222 14.97 -5.14 4.86
C LYS A 222 15.23 -4.39 3.54
N PRO A 223 14.28 -3.55 3.07
CA PRO A 223 14.45 -2.82 1.81
C PRO A 223 15.58 -1.78 1.94
N ARG A 224 16.35 -1.62 0.86
CA ARG A 224 17.40 -0.61 0.79
C ARG A 224 16.82 0.68 0.23
N ILE A 225 16.21 1.46 1.10
CA ILE A 225 15.60 2.75 0.77
C ILE A 225 16.46 3.86 1.36
N ASP A 226 16.99 4.73 0.50
CA ASP A 226 17.76 5.88 0.92
C ASP A 226 16.89 6.87 1.71
N ASN A 227 17.51 7.53 2.68
CA ASN A 227 16.79 8.54 3.46
C ASN A 227 16.31 9.70 2.57
N PHE A 228 15.02 10.00 2.63
CA PHE A 228 14.35 11.00 1.79
C PHE A 228 14.96 12.39 1.92
N TYR A 229 15.26 12.82 3.16
CA TYR A 229 15.90 14.12 3.39
C TYR A 229 17.29 14.20 2.77
N LYS A 230 18.10 13.14 2.89
CA LYS A 230 19.41 13.09 2.24
C LYS A 230 19.34 13.14 0.72
N LYS A 231 18.29 12.51 0.16
CA LYS A 231 18.07 12.45 -1.28
C LYS A 231 17.54 13.75 -1.87
N THR A 232 16.62 14.43 -1.16
CA THR A 232 15.85 15.57 -1.70
C THR A 232 16.14 16.90 -1.03
N GLY A 233 16.74 16.90 0.17
CA GLY A 233 16.87 18.08 1.03
C GLY A 233 15.55 18.48 1.72
N LEU A 234 14.46 17.75 1.55
CA LEU A 234 13.13 18.06 2.06
C LEU A 234 12.78 17.20 3.28
N LYS A 235 12.20 17.80 4.30
CA LYS A 235 11.54 17.06 5.38
C LYS A 235 10.19 16.59 4.89
N GLY A 236 9.98 15.28 4.92
CA GLY A 236 8.77 14.65 4.37
C GLY A 236 7.93 13.92 5.39
N ALA A 237 6.63 13.85 5.10
CA ALA A 237 5.67 13.05 5.83
C ALA A 237 4.76 12.26 4.88
N VAL A 238 4.26 11.12 5.37
CA VAL A 238 3.29 10.25 4.68
C VAL A 238 2.00 10.17 5.49
N ILE A 239 0.88 10.40 4.82
CA ILE A 239 -0.47 10.26 5.35
C ILE A 239 -1.14 9.10 4.61
N SER A 240 -1.30 7.96 5.26
CA SER A 240 -1.92 6.76 4.67
C SER A 240 -2.65 5.95 5.74
N ALA A 241 -3.69 5.22 5.35
CA ALA A 241 -4.31 4.19 6.17
C ALA A 241 -3.64 2.80 5.96
N VAL A 242 -2.81 2.69 4.91
CA VAL A 242 -2.22 1.43 4.44
C VAL A 242 -0.83 1.26 5.03
N ASP A 243 -0.64 0.18 5.80
CA ASP A 243 0.62 -0.12 6.48
C ASP A 243 1.81 -0.22 5.51
N LEU A 244 1.57 -0.76 4.33
CA LEU A 244 2.56 -0.85 3.27
C LEU A 244 3.15 0.51 2.88
N ILE A 245 2.29 1.50 2.66
CA ILE A 245 2.68 2.85 2.26
C ILE A 245 3.37 3.59 3.42
N LYS A 246 2.85 3.42 4.66
CA LYS A 246 3.53 3.89 5.87
C LYS A 246 4.93 3.30 5.98
N GLY A 247 5.07 1.99 5.74
CA GLY A 247 6.34 1.27 5.79
C GLY A 247 7.38 1.80 4.80
N ILE A 248 6.97 2.17 3.56
CA ILE A 248 7.85 2.83 2.59
C ILE A 248 8.31 4.18 3.16
N GLY A 249 7.39 5.01 3.63
CA GLY A 249 7.70 6.33 4.19
C GLY A 249 8.65 6.25 5.39
N ILE A 250 8.37 5.38 6.35
CA ILE A 250 9.21 5.17 7.54
C ILE A 250 10.61 4.66 7.13
N SER A 251 10.67 3.71 6.18
CA SER A 251 11.96 3.20 5.66
C SER A 251 12.78 4.29 4.99
N ALA A 252 12.11 5.25 4.35
CA ALA A 252 12.72 6.44 3.77
C ALA A 252 13.07 7.53 4.81
N GLY A 253 12.75 7.32 6.09
CA GLY A 253 12.98 8.30 7.17
C GLY A 253 12.01 9.48 7.15
N MET A 254 10.85 9.33 6.49
CA MET A 254 9.75 10.29 6.57
C MET A 254 8.91 10.05 7.83
N GLU A 255 8.21 11.08 8.27
CA GLU A 255 7.23 10.98 9.34
C GLU A 255 5.97 10.25 8.84
N SER A 256 5.47 9.27 9.59
CA SER A 256 4.18 8.63 9.30
C SER A 256 3.09 9.23 10.18
N ILE A 257 2.10 9.85 9.56
CA ILE A 257 1.01 10.53 10.26
C ILE A 257 -0.22 9.61 10.29
N ASP A 258 -0.60 9.21 11.50
CA ASP A 258 -1.83 8.47 11.71
C ASP A 258 -3.04 9.42 11.77
N VAL A 259 -4.11 9.05 11.08
CA VAL A 259 -5.36 9.80 11.04
C VAL A 259 -6.48 8.91 11.55
N GLU A 260 -7.12 9.33 12.63
CA GLU A 260 -8.25 8.61 13.22
C GLU A 260 -9.39 8.45 12.20
N GLY A 261 -9.92 7.23 12.07
CA GLY A 261 -10.98 6.92 11.10
C GLY A 261 -10.53 6.88 9.64
N ALA A 262 -9.22 6.99 9.36
CA ALA A 262 -8.73 6.73 8.02
C ALA A 262 -8.75 5.23 7.73
N THR A 263 -9.29 4.89 6.57
CA THR A 263 -9.39 3.52 6.05
C THR A 263 -8.87 3.48 4.62
N GLY A 264 -8.67 2.26 4.07
CA GLY A 264 -8.40 2.02 2.65
C GLY A 264 -9.66 2.02 1.78
N THR A 265 -10.79 2.49 2.26
CA THR A 265 -12.09 2.38 1.60
C THR A 265 -12.59 3.71 1.05
N LEU A 266 -13.66 3.64 0.23
CA LEU A 266 -14.36 4.80 -0.30
C LEU A 266 -14.82 5.79 0.79
N ASP A 267 -15.18 5.30 1.98
CA ASP A 267 -15.70 6.11 3.10
C ASP A 267 -14.61 6.48 4.13
N THR A 268 -13.35 6.55 3.70
CA THR A 268 -12.22 7.01 4.53
C THR A 268 -12.45 8.43 5.09
N ASN A 269 -11.76 8.76 6.19
CA ASN A 269 -11.78 10.12 6.76
C ASN A 269 -10.97 11.11 5.91
N TYR A 270 -11.53 11.60 4.80
CA TYR A 270 -10.92 12.61 3.93
C TYR A 270 -10.58 13.90 4.67
N GLN A 271 -11.49 14.38 5.53
CA GLN A 271 -11.29 15.60 6.31
C GLN A 271 -10.10 15.47 7.26
N GLY A 272 -9.99 14.34 7.96
CA GLY A 272 -8.86 14.07 8.84
C GLY A 272 -7.53 14.05 8.08
N LYS A 273 -7.49 13.45 6.89
CA LYS A 273 -6.29 13.44 6.03
C LYS A 273 -5.93 14.86 5.54
N LEU A 274 -6.92 15.67 5.17
CA LEU A 274 -6.73 17.08 4.80
C LEU A 274 -6.14 17.89 5.97
N GLU A 275 -6.74 17.80 7.16
CA GLU A 275 -6.26 18.56 8.33
C GLU A 275 -4.85 18.10 8.76
N ALA A 276 -4.55 16.81 8.64
CA ALA A 276 -3.21 16.28 8.85
C ALA A 276 -2.21 16.90 7.87
N ALA A 277 -2.55 16.96 6.57
CA ALA A 277 -1.68 17.57 5.55
C ALA A 277 -1.44 19.06 5.79
N LYS A 278 -2.51 19.82 6.11
CA LYS A 278 -2.42 21.24 6.46
C LYS A 278 -1.51 21.46 7.67
N LYS A 279 -1.73 20.68 8.74
CA LYS A 279 -0.92 20.75 9.95
C LYS A 279 0.55 20.46 9.66
N THR A 280 0.81 19.36 8.94
CA THR A 280 2.16 18.92 8.57
C THR A 280 2.93 19.99 7.79
N LEU A 281 2.30 20.62 6.80
CA LEU A 281 2.93 21.61 5.94
C LEU A 281 3.05 22.99 6.60
N LEU A 282 2.01 23.43 7.31
CA LEU A 282 1.90 24.82 7.80
C LEU A 282 2.35 25.01 9.25
N LYS A 283 2.37 23.94 10.08
CA LYS A 283 2.67 24.04 11.50
C LYS A 283 3.86 23.20 11.94
N ASP A 284 4.00 21.98 11.43
CA ASP A 284 5.02 21.02 11.91
C ASP A 284 6.37 21.18 11.19
N GLY A 285 6.45 22.09 10.20
CA GLY A 285 7.69 22.44 9.50
C GLY A 285 8.17 21.41 8.48
N ASN A 286 7.29 20.54 8.00
CA ASN A 286 7.58 19.66 6.86
C ASN A 286 7.50 20.45 5.54
N ASP A 287 8.32 20.05 4.58
CA ASP A 287 8.39 20.64 3.23
C ASP A 287 7.62 19.82 2.21
N PHE A 288 7.43 18.54 2.50
CA PHE A 288 6.83 17.54 1.61
C PHE A 288 5.78 16.71 2.34
N VAL A 289 4.65 16.46 1.69
CA VAL A 289 3.63 15.53 2.16
C VAL A 289 3.17 14.59 1.04
N TYR A 290 3.09 13.30 1.36
CA TYR A 290 2.52 12.27 0.51
C TYR A 290 1.16 11.85 1.07
N ILE A 291 0.08 12.17 0.36
CA ILE A 291 -1.30 11.88 0.79
C ILE A 291 -1.81 10.71 -0.05
N HIS A 292 -1.99 9.57 0.58
CA HIS A 292 -2.46 8.34 -0.05
C HIS A 292 -3.96 8.12 0.19
N LEU A 293 -4.70 7.85 -0.88
CA LEU A 293 -6.16 7.72 -0.92
C LEU A 293 -6.53 6.47 -1.73
N GLU A 294 -6.81 5.34 -1.04
CA GLU A 294 -6.96 4.01 -1.62
C GLU A 294 -8.38 3.70 -2.17
N GLY A 295 -9.36 4.56 -1.88
CA GLY A 295 -10.76 4.31 -2.26
C GLY A 295 -10.99 3.93 -3.74
N PRO A 296 -10.30 4.55 -4.73
CA PRO A 296 -10.46 4.17 -6.13
C PRO A 296 -9.97 2.75 -6.43
N ASP A 297 -8.89 2.28 -5.79
CA ASP A 297 -8.35 0.94 -5.94
C ASP A 297 -9.30 -0.12 -5.42
N GLU A 298 -9.81 0.07 -4.20
CA GLU A 298 -10.81 -0.82 -3.60
C GLU A 298 -12.05 -0.97 -4.50
N CYS A 299 -12.58 0.15 -5.00
CA CYS A 299 -13.71 0.13 -5.95
C CYS A 299 -13.35 -0.60 -7.24
N GLY A 300 -12.11 -0.46 -7.73
CA GLY A 300 -11.60 -1.17 -8.89
C GLY A 300 -11.62 -2.69 -8.67
N HIS A 301 -11.10 -3.17 -7.56
CA HIS A 301 -11.10 -4.58 -7.18
C HIS A 301 -12.51 -5.19 -7.07
N HIS A 302 -13.48 -4.40 -6.62
CA HIS A 302 -14.88 -4.83 -6.55
C HIS A 302 -15.63 -4.71 -7.89
N GLY A 303 -15.04 -4.04 -8.90
CA GLY A 303 -15.72 -3.73 -10.16
C GLY A 303 -16.84 -2.69 -9.98
N ASP A 304 -16.71 -1.84 -8.95
CA ASP A 304 -17.67 -0.78 -8.65
C ASP A 304 -17.31 0.51 -9.40
N THR A 305 -17.78 0.61 -10.64
CA THR A 305 -17.60 1.80 -11.49
C THR A 305 -18.11 3.10 -10.84
N LYS A 306 -19.26 3.04 -10.19
CA LYS A 306 -19.86 4.24 -9.56
C LYS A 306 -19.10 4.66 -8.32
N GLY A 307 -18.69 3.71 -7.49
CA GLY A 307 -17.85 3.96 -6.33
C GLY A 307 -16.50 4.54 -6.73
N LYS A 308 -15.87 4.03 -7.80
CA LYS A 308 -14.59 4.52 -8.30
C LYS A 308 -14.68 5.97 -8.81
N ILE A 309 -15.72 6.32 -9.56
CA ILE A 309 -16.00 7.70 -9.98
C ILE A 309 -16.15 8.59 -8.74
N LEU A 310 -16.99 8.18 -7.78
CA LEU A 310 -17.24 8.94 -6.55
C LEU A 310 -15.97 9.11 -5.70
N ALA A 311 -15.09 8.10 -5.67
CA ALA A 311 -13.81 8.19 -4.98
C ALA A 311 -12.91 9.29 -5.56
N VAL A 312 -12.81 9.38 -6.89
CA VAL A 312 -12.06 10.44 -7.59
C VAL A 312 -12.68 11.82 -7.32
N GLU A 313 -14.02 11.93 -7.38
CA GLU A 313 -14.73 13.17 -7.08
C GLU A 313 -14.51 13.64 -5.64
N ARG A 314 -14.50 12.71 -4.67
CA ARG A 314 -14.19 13.02 -3.25
C ARG A 314 -12.73 13.45 -3.04
N ILE A 315 -11.78 12.89 -3.76
CA ILE A 315 -10.37 13.33 -3.73
C ILE A 315 -10.29 14.79 -4.18
N ASP A 316 -10.95 15.13 -5.28
CA ASP A 316 -11.00 16.50 -5.80
C ASP A 316 -11.63 17.47 -4.80
N GLU A 317 -12.87 17.17 -4.39
CA GLU A 317 -13.72 18.06 -3.58
C GLU A 317 -13.20 18.20 -2.13
N ARG A 318 -12.75 17.09 -1.51
CA ARG A 318 -12.47 17.05 -0.08
C ARG A 318 -11.01 17.15 0.28
N VAL A 319 -10.10 16.99 -0.69
CA VAL A 319 -8.65 17.04 -0.44
C VAL A 319 -7.98 18.10 -1.30
N VAL A 320 -8.05 17.98 -2.64
CA VAL A 320 -7.28 18.85 -3.54
C VAL A 320 -7.72 20.29 -3.44
N GLY A 321 -9.02 20.57 -3.65
CA GLY A 321 -9.56 21.93 -3.58
C GLY A 321 -9.27 22.63 -2.25
N PRO A 322 -9.71 22.07 -1.12
CA PRO A 322 -9.50 22.68 0.19
C PRO A 322 -8.02 22.82 0.60
N LEU A 323 -7.14 21.91 0.15
CA LEU A 323 -5.69 22.02 0.43
C LEU A 323 -5.06 23.17 -0.36
N CYS A 324 -5.41 23.31 -1.64
CA CYS A 324 -4.97 24.44 -2.46
C CYS A 324 -5.43 25.78 -1.88
N GLU A 325 -6.68 25.88 -1.43
CA GLU A 325 -7.24 27.06 -0.80
C GLU A 325 -6.47 27.42 0.48
N ALA A 326 -6.28 26.46 1.38
CA ALA A 326 -5.57 26.67 2.65
C ALA A 326 -4.12 27.14 2.45
N LEU A 327 -3.41 26.62 1.44
CA LEU A 327 -2.04 27.04 1.15
C LEU A 327 -1.99 28.45 0.56
N ARG A 328 -2.94 28.81 -0.31
CA ARG A 328 -3.08 30.18 -0.85
C ARG A 328 -3.41 31.18 0.26
N GLU A 329 -4.33 30.87 1.17
CA GLU A 329 -4.68 31.71 2.32
C GLU A 329 -3.49 31.92 3.26
N ALA A 330 -2.63 30.89 3.42
CA ALA A 330 -1.41 30.98 4.18
C ALA A 330 -0.27 31.74 3.46
N ASN A 331 -0.47 32.17 2.21
CA ASN A 331 0.53 32.76 1.32
C ASN A 331 1.78 31.86 1.16
N GLU A 332 1.57 30.54 1.14
CA GLU A 332 2.64 29.57 0.89
C GLU A 332 2.71 29.21 -0.59
N ASP A 333 3.90 29.36 -1.17
CA ASP A 333 4.16 28.79 -2.49
C ASP A 333 4.19 27.27 -2.41
N PHE A 334 3.50 26.60 -3.35
CA PHE A 334 3.45 25.16 -3.37
C PHE A 334 3.48 24.56 -4.79
N ALA A 335 3.94 23.34 -4.85
CA ALA A 335 3.83 22.47 -6.01
C ALA A 335 3.05 21.21 -5.65
N MET A 336 2.14 20.77 -6.52
CA MET A 336 1.31 19.61 -6.32
C MET A 336 1.44 18.65 -7.49
N LEU A 337 1.74 17.39 -7.18
CA LEU A 337 1.71 16.25 -8.10
C LEU A 337 0.48 15.42 -7.79
N ILE A 338 -0.41 15.24 -8.78
CA ILE A 338 -1.63 14.44 -8.69
C ILE A 338 -1.49 13.28 -9.65
N MET A 339 -1.59 12.05 -9.16
CA MET A 339 -1.48 10.85 -9.98
C MET A 339 -2.01 9.60 -9.27
N PRO A 340 -2.35 8.53 -10.00
CA PRO A 340 -2.40 7.18 -9.46
C PRO A 340 -0.99 6.59 -9.37
N ASP A 341 -0.87 5.51 -8.62
CA ASP A 341 0.34 4.67 -8.63
C ASP A 341 0.31 3.62 -9.76
N HIS A 342 -0.81 2.96 -9.96
CA HIS A 342 -1.09 2.00 -11.04
C HIS A 342 -2.57 2.08 -11.45
N PRO A 343 -2.97 1.48 -12.56
CA PRO A 343 -4.38 1.26 -12.86
C PRO A 343 -4.89 0.03 -12.09
N THR A 344 -6.16 0.10 -11.68
CA THR A 344 -6.94 -1.05 -11.21
C THR A 344 -8.22 -1.12 -12.04
N PRO A 345 -8.12 -1.63 -13.30
CA PRO A 345 -9.23 -1.54 -14.23
C PRO A 345 -10.46 -2.31 -13.74
N ILE A 346 -11.62 -1.68 -13.86
CA ILE A 346 -12.93 -2.26 -13.52
C ILE A 346 -13.16 -3.60 -14.20
N GLU A 347 -12.68 -3.75 -15.44
CA GLU A 347 -12.83 -4.97 -16.23
C GLU A 347 -12.08 -6.16 -15.64
N THR A 348 -10.83 -5.95 -15.21
CA THR A 348 -9.94 -7.01 -14.72
C THR A 348 -10.01 -7.21 -13.22
N LYS A 349 -10.46 -6.21 -12.48
CA LYS A 349 -10.53 -6.20 -11.00
C LYS A 349 -9.19 -6.50 -10.31
N THR A 350 -8.10 -6.17 -10.98
CA THR A 350 -6.74 -6.35 -10.47
C THR A 350 -5.82 -5.31 -11.08
N HIS A 351 -4.67 -5.10 -10.43
CA HIS A 351 -3.69 -4.14 -10.88
C HIS A 351 -3.15 -4.45 -12.28
N SER A 352 -2.85 -3.41 -13.06
CA SER A 352 -2.14 -3.54 -14.32
C SER A 352 -0.86 -2.69 -14.33
N SER A 353 0.06 -3.03 -15.26
CA SER A 353 1.31 -2.28 -15.44
C SER A 353 1.21 -1.21 -16.54
N ASP A 354 -0.01 -0.89 -16.99
CA ASP A 354 -0.21 0.19 -17.96
C ASP A 354 0.31 1.51 -17.38
N PRO A 355 0.92 2.40 -18.19
CA PRO A 355 1.33 3.73 -17.74
C PRO A 355 0.15 4.54 -17.20
N VAL A 356 0.43 5.41 -16.24
CA VAL A 356 -0.58 6.21 -15.56
C VAL A 356 -0.41 7.71 -15.87
N PRO A 357 -1.50 8.50 -15.87
CA PRO A 357 -1.42 9.93 -16.05
C PRO A 357 -0.91 10.62 -14.79
N PHE A 358 -0.13 11.68 -14.96
CA PHE A 358 0.20 12.61 -13.89
C PHE A 358 -0.16 14.05 -14.26
N LYS A 359 -0.41 14.87 -13.23
CA LYS A 359 -0.57 16.32 -13.38
C LYS A 359 0.29 17.03 -12.32
N ILE A 360 1.09 18.00 -12.77
CA ILE A 360 1.92 18.83 -11.90
C ILE A 360 1.46 20.27 -12.02
N TYR A 361 1.16 20.87 -10.88
CA TYR A 361 0.82 22.27 -10.70
C TYR A 361 1.84 22.98 -9.82
N ARG A 362 2.12 24.25 -10.11
CA ARG A 362 2.95 25.14 -9.27
C ARG A 362 2.26 26.46 -9.09
N SER A 363 2.10 26.91 -7.85
CA SER A 363 1.41 28.17 -7.54
C SER A 363 2.16 29.43 -8.04
N ASN A 364 3.48 29.33 -8.18
CA ASN A 364 4.33 30.42 -8.65
C ASN A 364 4.80 30.30 -10.10
N ASP A 365 4.33 29.29 -10.84
CA ASP A 365 4.64 29.05 -12.25
C ASP A 365 3.44 28.40 -12.95
N GLU A 366 2.27 29.09 -12.94
CA GLU A 366 1.06 28.61 -13.61
C GLU A 366 1.26 28.60 -15.13
N LYS A 367 0.91 27.50 -15.76
CA LYS A 367 0.95 27.37 -17.23
C LYS A 367 -0.32 27.91 -17.86
N GLU A 368 -0.28 28.18 -19.16
CA GLU A 368 -1.50 28.53 -19.90
C GLU A 368 -2.36 27.29 -20.14
N GLY A 369 -3.67 27.48 -20.03
CA GLY A 369 -4.68 26.44 -20.32
C GLY A 369 -4.91 25.49 -19.14
N ALA A 370 -6.18 25.33 -18.79
CA ALA A 370 -6.64 24.27 -17.91
C ALA A 370 -7.21 23.16 -18.80
N GLU A 371 -6.69 21.93 -18.63
CA GLU A 371 -7.19 20.77 -19.35
C GLU A 371 -7.72 19.71 -18.37
N VAL A 372 -8.75 19.01 -18.82
CA VAL A 372 -9.30 17.88 -18.07
C VAL A 372 -8.20 16.86 -17.83
N TYR A 373 -7.97 16.53 -16.56
CA TYR A 373 -7.02 15.51 -16.17
C TYR A 373 -7.58 14.13 -16.51
N SER A 374 -6.97 13.47 -17.47
CA SER A 374 -7.33 12.11 -17.89
C SER A 374 -6.16 11.44 -18.63
N GLU A 375 -6.22 10.12 -18.76
CA GLU A 375 -5.25 9.31 -19.50
C GLU A 375 -5.12 9.81 -20.96
N LYS A 376 -6.24 10.12 -21.58
CA LYS A 376 -6.29 10.60 -22.96
C LYS A 376 -5.58 11.94 -23.14
N ASN A 377 -5.84 12.91 -22.27
CA ASN A 377 -5.22 14.22 -22.38
C ASN A 377 -3.75 14.20 -21.94
N ALA A 378 -3.41 13.43 -20.91
CA ALA A 378 -2.03 13.19 -20.52
C ALA A 378 -1.22 12.53 -21.65
N GLY A 379 -1.79 11.55 -22.35
CA GLY A 379 -1.16 10.93 -23.51
C GLY A 379 -0.94 11.86 -24.70
N LYS A 380 -1.82 12.84 -24.90
CA LYS A 380 -1.67 13.84 -25.99
C LYS A 380 -0.58 14.88 -25.71
N SER A 381 -0.16 15.05 -24.47
CA SER A 381 0.90 16.01 -24.11
C SER A 381 2.23 15.72 -24.77
N GLY A 382 2.48 14.46 -25.18
CA GLY A 382 3.76 13.99 -25.68
C GLY A 382 4.79 13.72 -24.59
N ILE A 383 4.49 14.00 -23.32
CA ILE A 383 5.38 13.77 -22.19
C ILE A 383 5.19 12.34 -21.68
N PHE A 384 6.24 11.54 -21.78
CA PHE A 384 6.28 10.17 -21.26
C PHE A 384 7.53 9.92 -20.44
N ILE A 385 7.35 9.39 -19.23
CA ILE A 385 8.45 9.05 -18.31
C ILE A 385 8.50 7.53 -18.16
N GLU A 386 9.48 6.90 -18.81
CA GLU A 386 9.69 5.44 -18.77
C GLU A 386 10.12 4.99 -17.36
N ASP A 387 11.12 5.67 -16.80
CA ASP A 387 11.65 5.39 -15.47
C ASP A 387 10.84 6.17 -14.41
N GLY A 388 9.69 5.63 -13.98
CA GLY A 388 8.73 6.32 -13.11
C GLY A 388 9.33 6.84 -11.81
N TYR A 389 10.35 6.16 -11.27
CA TYR A 389 11.06 6.61 -10.07
C TYR A 389 11.81 7.93 -10.24
N THR A 390 11.98 8.42 -11.47
CA THR A 390 12.61 9.73 -11.74
C THR A 390 11.63 10.91 -11.65
N LEU A 391 10.32 10.64 -11.73
CA LEU A 391 9.28 11.67 -11.74
C LEU A 391 9.33 12.58 -10.52
N LEU A 392 9.47 12.01 -9.31
CA LEU A 392 9.50 12.81 -8.08
C LEU A 392 10.67 13.79 -8.08
N THR A 393 11.86 13.36 -8.49
CA THR A 393 13.04 14.24 -8.57
C THR A 393 12.82 15.35 -9.60
N LYS A 394 12.27 15.02 -10.76
CA LYS A 394 11.92 16.01 -11.80
C LYS A 394 10.85 17.00 -11.32
N PHE A 395 9.85 16.51 -10.57
CA PHE A 395 8.83 17.34 -9.93
C PHE A 395 9.42 18.32 -8.93
N ILE A 396 10.31 17.88 -8.04
CA ILE A 396 10.94 18.72 -7.04
C ILE A 396 11.82 19.78 -7.71
N ASN A 397 12.65 19.38 -8.69
CA ASN A 397 13.61 20.25 -9.36
C ASN A 397 13.01 21.13 -10.47
N ASN A 398 11.72 20.95 -10.80
CA ASN A 398 11.07 21.62 -11.93
C ASN A 398 11.68 21.32 -13.32
N ASP A 399 12.13 20.07 -13.52
CA ASP A 399 12.89 19.66 -14.71
C ASP A 399 12.02 18.96 -15.80
N ILE A 400 10.69 18.93 -15.63
CA ILE A 400 9.77 18.24 -16.57
C ILE A 400 9.61 19.01 -17.88
N GLN A 401 9.85 20.30 -17.88
CA GLN A 401 9.72 21.13 -19.07
C GLN A 401 10.78 20.88 -20.16
N ASN A 402 11.81 20.10 -19.82
CA ASN A 402 12.95 19.77 -20.70
C ASN A 402 12.83 18.35 -21.30
N LEU A 403 11.63 17.73 -21.26
CA LEU A 403 11.33 16.41 -21.84
C LEU A 403 10.56 16.58 -23.18
#